data_f1a570ab8f735f9d942d5b3629e0461c
#
_entry.id   f1a570ab8f735f9d942d5b3629e0461c
#
_cell.length_a   1.000
_cell.length_b   1.000
_cell.length_c   1.000
_cell.angle_alpha   90.00
_cell.angle_beta   90.00
_cell.angle_gamma   90.00
#
_symmetry.space_group_name_H-M   'P 1'
#
loop_
_entity.id
_entity.type
_entity.pdbx_description
1 polymer ?
#
loop_
_entity_poly.entity_id
_entity_poly.type
_entity_poly.pdbx_seq_one_letter_code
_entity_poly.pdbx_strand_id
1 'polypeptide(L)'
;SKGEHFISQTEDKSKWAAAAATYKRIIDMGQYELHTVAKIVNDKGTGTLPLPTTVSSADFPDGAGDIDPYKSYRSVFDGTYQPYSVKEYIYYCRRSDGDDRLYFPSGIGGNATFSVTQDMIDEYRMADGRAFSEATEAEKSYKAVGSSSTFALEYQLSSNRACRDDNREPRYYATIGFNYCIWPGTSYRGTENLKNREVTYYEDGNAKDASNNNYRNRTGYTCRKYIHQEDIGHWNSTKKSKVFPLARYAEVLLGYAEAMNEMDSESFTDEKGNIIQRNPDEMVKYFNQVRYRAGQPGITIAEASDYETMKKLVKHEWQIEFAFENRRYWDLRRWKDAYDAYNKPIRGLDVSAKMSQREQFYTIRVWNTEVYMKRMFSNKMYFWPIDRNVLQKNGKLVQNPGWN
;
A
#
# COMPACT_ATOMS: atom_id res chain seq x y z
N SER A 1 -6.81 -22.63 39.50
CA SER A 1 -6.49 -22.53 38.10
C SER A 1 -5.93 -21.13 37.83
N LYS A 2 -4.68 -21.06 37.46
CA LYS A 2 -4.03 -19.85 37.02
C LYS A 2 -4.40 -19.58 35.56
N GLY A 3 -5.55 -19.03 35.30
CA GLY A 3 -5.91 -18.86 33.91
C GLY A 3 -7.30 -18.31 33.70
N GLU A 4 -7.58 -17.15 34.27
CA GLU A 4 -8.54 -16.28 33.65
C GLU A 4 -7.90 -15.80 32.35
N HIS A 5 -8.47 -16.25 31.24
CA HIS A 5 -8.03 -15.82 29.93
C HIS A 5 -8.52 -14.38 29.72
N PHE A 6 -7.60 -13.42 29.65
CA PHE A 6 -7.92 -12.03 29.30
C PHE A 6 -8.44 -11.87 27.87
N ILE A 7 -8.37 -12.93 27.06
CA ILE A 7 -8.82 -12.94 25.68
C ILE A 7 -9.98 -13.91 25.57
N SER A 8 -11.11 -13.45 25.05
CA SER A 8 -12.26 -14.31 24.75
C SER A 8 -11.83 -15.42 23.79
N GLN A 9 -12.15 -16.67 24.11
CA GLN A 9 -11.91 -17.83 23.25
C GLN A 9 -13.09 -18.11 22.31
N THR A 10 -14.21 -17.47 22.54
CA THR A 10 -15.40 -17.53 21.70
C THR A 10 -15.50 -16.24 20.88
N GLU A 11 -15.86 -16.40 19.64
CA GLU A 11 -16.21 -15.27 18.79
C GLU A 11 -17.44 -14.55 19.39
N ASP A 12 -17.35 -13.23 19.46
CA ASP A 12 -18.42 -12.37 19.97
C ASP A 12 -18.68 -11.28 18.92
N LYS A 13 -19.65 -11.55 18.07
CA LYS A 13 -20.02 -10.65 16.97
C LYS A 13 -20.62 -9.32 17.44
N SER A 14 -21.07 -9.21 18.70
CA SER A 14 -21.52 -7.94 19.27
C SER A 14 -20.40 -6.88 19.28
N LYS A 15 -19.14 -7.30 19.38
CA LYS A 15 -17.99 -6.39 19.29
C LYS A 15 -17.80 -5.80 17.89
N TRP A 16 -18.13 -6.57 16.86
CA TRP A 16 -18.14 -6.07 15.49
C TRP A 16 -19.28 -5.07 15.29
N ALA A 17 -20.46 -5.32 15.85
CA ALA A 17 -21.56 -4.36 15.84
C ALA A 17 -21.18 -3.04 16.53
N ALA A 18 -20.53 -3.11 17.70
CA ALA A 18 -20.05 -1.93 18.41
C ALA A 18 -18.99 -1.17 17.60
N ALA A 19 -18.10 -1.88 16.90
CA ALA A 19 -17.12 -1.29 16.00
C ALA A 19 -17.81 -0.59 14.82
N ALA A 20 -18.76 -1.25 14.14
CA ALA A 20 -19.53 -0.68 13.05
C ALA A 20 -20.27 0.59 13.47
N ALA A 21 -20.96 0.56 14.62
CA ALA A 21 -21.63 1.73 15.18
C ALA A 21 -20.66 2.89 15.48
N THR A 22 -19.46 2.57 15.94
CA THR A 22 -18.44 3.57 16.24
C THR A 22 -17.88 4.21 14.96
N TYR A 23 -17.57 3.42 13.94
CA TYR A 23 -17.15 3.93 12.63
C TYR A 23 -18.27 4.77 11.99
N LYS A 24 -19.53 4.30 12.07
CA LYS A 24 -20.68 5.05 11.53
C LYS A 24 -20.82 6.41 12.18
N ARG A 25 -20.61 6.51 13.49
CA ARG A 25 -20.64 7.82 14.18
C ARG A 25 -19.58 8.78 13.64
N ILE A 26 -18.37 8.30 13.34
CA ILE A 26 -17.32 9.14 12.75
C ILE A 26 -17.71 9.59 11.34
N ILE A 27 -18.30 8.70 10.55
CA ILE A 27 -18.79 9.02 9.20
C ILE A 27 -19.89 10.10 9.30
N ASP A 28 -20.87 9.92 10.17
CA ASP A 28 -22.01 10.82 10.34
C ASP A 28 -21.65 12.19 10.91
N MET A 29 -20.48 12.32 11.55
CA MET A 29 -19.97 13.64 11.97
C MET A 29 -19.70 14.58 10.79
N GLY A 30 -19.41 14.06 9.59
CA GLY A 30 -19.12 14.84 8.40
C GLY A 30 -17.88 15.73 8.51
N GLN A 31 -16.98 15.46 9.46
CA GLN A 31 -15.77 16.25 9.69
C GLN A 31 -14.58 15.78 8.86
N TYR A 32 -14.61 14.55 8.42
CA TYR A 32 -13.54 13.91 7.67
C TYR A 32 -14.01 13.54 6.27
N GLU A 33 -13.09 13.56 5.32
CA GLU A 33 -13.33 13.14 3.94
C GLU A 33 -12.05 12.55 3.34
N LEU A 34 -12.19 11.66 2.35
CA LEU A 34 -11.03 11.19 1.60
C LEU A 34 -10.40 12.36 0.85
N HIS A 35 -9.09 12.44 0.89
CA HIS A 35 -8.36 13.47 0.16
C HIS A 35 -8.45 13.21 -1.34
N THR A 36 -8.87 14.21 -2.09
CA THR A 36 -8.97 14.20 -3.55
C THR A 36 -8.28 15.41 -4.15
N VAL A 37 -7.72 15.22 -5.32
CA VAL A 37 -7.16 16.28 -6.17
C VAL A 37 -7.94 16.29 -7.47
N ALA A 38 -8.39 17.46 -7.88
CA ALA A 38 -9.17 17.61 -9.10
C ALA A 38 -8.40 17.14 -10.34
N LYS A 39 -9.13 16.55 -11.28
CA LYS A 39 -8.62 16.16 -12.59
C LYS A 39 -8.12 17.37 -13.35
N ILE A 40 -6.95 17.25 -13.96
CA ILE A 40 -6.42 18.26 -14.87
C ILE A 40 -6.71 17.81 -16.29
N VAL A 41 -7.50 18.60 -16.99
CA VAL A 41 -7.69 18.48 -18.43
C VAL A 41 -6.88 19.59 -19.08
N ASN A 42 -5.89 19.25 -19.89
CA ASN A 42 -5.14 20.22 -20.67
C ASN A 42 -5.15 19.87 -22.17
N ASP A 43 -4.97 20.89 -22.99
CA ASP A 43 -5.03 20.80 -24.44
C ASP A 43 -3.88 19.97 -25.05
N LYS A 44 -2.89 19.60 -24.24
CA LYS A 44 -1.68 18.89 -24.71
C LYS A 44 -1.72 17.38 -24.42
N GLY A 45 -2.86 16.84 -23.97
CA GLY A 45 -3.00 15.43 -23.63
C GLY A 45 -2.12 14.95 -22.46
N THR A 46 -1.50 15.89 -21.73
CA THR A 46 -0.79 15.62 -20.49
C THR A 46 -1.70 16.02 -19.33
N GLY A 47 -1.87 15.16 -18.36
CA GLY A 47 -2.78 15.44 -17.26
C GLY A 47 -3.01 14.18 -16.43
N THR A 48 -4.23 14.04 -15.96
CA THR A 48 -4.65 12.85 -15.22
C THR A 48 -4.57 11.60 -16.10
N LEU A 49 -4.07 10.51 -15.53
CA LEU A 49 -4.06 9.21 -16.19
C LEU A 49 -5.50 8.84 -16.61
N PRO A 50 -5.74 8.48 -17.89
CA PRO A 50 -7.06 8.07 -18.34
C PRO A 50 -7.56 6.88 -17.53
N LEU A 51 -8.81 6.97 -17.06
CA LEU A 51 -9.44 5.87 -16.34
C LEU A 51 -10.05 4.88 -17.34
N PRO A 52 -9.94 3.58 -17.05
CA PRO A 52 -10.65 2.56 -17.81
C PRO A 52 -12.17 2.72 -17.72
N THR A 53 -12.88 2.24 -18.73
CA THR A 53 -14.36 2.27 -18.76
C THR A 53 -15.04 1.44 -17.67
N THR A 54 -14.29 0.58 -17.01
CA THR A 54 -14.75 -0.20 -15.84
C THR A 54 -14.88 0.64 -14.58
N VAL A 55 -14.22 1.81 -14.53
CA VAL A 55 -14.30 2.75 -13.40
C VAL A 55 -15.45 3.73 -13.67
N SER A 56 -16.28 3.96 -12.65
CA SER A 56 -17.38 4.93 -12.75
C SER A 56 -16.88 6.33 -13.12
N SER A 57 -17.47 6.91 -14.15
CA SER A 57 -17.18 8.27 -14.62
C SER A 57 -18.00 9.34 -13.91
N ALA A 58 -18.83 8.97 -12.94
CA ALA A 58 -19.50 9.93 -12.07
C ALA A 58 -18.48 10.72 -11.24
N ASP A 59 -18.89 11.87 -10.73
CA ASP A 59 -18.07 12.65 -9.82
C ASP A 59 -17.87 11.90 -8.50
N PHE A 60 -16.76 12.18 -7.84
CA PHE A 60 -16.48 11.64 -6.50
C PHE A 60 -17.54 12.15 -5.49
N PRO A 61 -18.14 11.32 -4.62
CA PRO A 61 -17.69 9.98 -4.20
C PRO A 61 -18.35 8.79 -4.95
N ASP A 62 -19.15 9.00 -5.97
CA ASP A 62 -19.88 7.93 -6.68
C ASP A 62 -19.12 7.39 -7.90
N GLY A 63 -17.95 7.98 -8.19
CA GLY A 63 -17.02 7.61 -9.23
C GLY A 63 -15.71 8.37 -9.09
N ALA A 64 -14.92 8.40 -10.15
CA ALA A 64 -13.62 9.07 -10.20
C ALA A 64 -13.51 10.06 -11.38
N GLY A 65 -14.65 10.50 -11.95
CA GLY A 65 -14.69 11.27 -13.19
C GLY A 65 -14.08 12.67 -13.08
N ASP A 66 -14.14 13.28 -11.93
CA ASP A 66 -13.68 14.66 -11.65
C ASP A 66 -12.33 14.74 -10.93
N ILE A 67 -11.76 13.60 -10.49
CA ILE A 67 -10.54 13.56 -9.70
C ILE A 67 -9.33 12.99 -10.48
N ASP A 68 -8.13 13.26 -9.96
CA ASP A 68 -6.88 12.60 -10.32
C ASP A 68 -6.51 11.56 -9.26
N PRO A 69 -6.77 10.26 -9.47
CA PRO A 69 -6.54 9.23 -8.47
C PRO A 69 -5.07 9.09 -8.05
N TYR A 70 -4.13 9.28 -8.98
CA TYR A 70 -2.70 9.22 -8.67
C TYR A 70 -2.30 10.33 -7.70
N LYS A 71 -2.68 11.58 -7.98
CA LYS A 71 -2.40 12.71 -7.11
C LYS A 71 -3.17 12.63 -5.80
N SER A 72 -4.44 12.26 -5.85
CA SER A 72 -5.30 12.11 -4.67
C SER A 72 -4.70 11.17 -3.64
N TYR A 73 -4.14 10.04 -4.08
CA TYR A 73 -3.49 9.11 -3.19
C TYR A 73 -2.09 9.58 -2.74
N ARG A 74 -1.24 9.94 -3.69
CA ARG A 74 0.16 10.29 -3.44
C ARG A 74 0.30 11.47 -2.47
N SER A 75 -0.47 12.52 -2.67
CA SER A 75 -0.34 13.77 -1.92
C SER A 75 -0.79 13.68 -0.45
N VAL A 76 -1.42 12.58 -0.06
CA VAL A 76 -1.63 12.26 1.37
C VAL A 76 -0.29 12.05 2.10
N PHE A 77 0.78 11.63 1.42
CA PHE A 77 2.00 11.16 2.08
C PHE A 77 3.25 11.98 1.77
N ASP A 78 3.31 12.60 0.61
CA ASP A 78 4.55 13.14 0.04
C ASP A 78 4.91 14.56 0.52
N GLY A 79 4.03 15.21 1.27
CA GLY A 79 4.24 16.56 1.78
C GLY A 79 3.81 17.67 0.83
N THR A 80 3.04 17.35 -0.23
CA THR A 80 2.46 18.35 -1.15
C THR A 80 1.55 19.32 -0.41
N TYR A 81 0.72 18.83 0.50
CA TYR A 81 -0.23 19.62 1.27
C TYR A 81 0.16 19.77 2.74
N GLN A 82 -0.22 20.87 3.33
CA GLN A 82 -0.11 21.05 4.77
C GLN A 82 -1.17 20.19 5.49
N PRO A 83 -0.83 19.57 6.63
CA PRO A 83 -1.74 18.65 7.29
C PRO A 83 -3.12 19.21 7.61
N TYR A 84 -3.21 20.49 7.98
CA TYR A 84 -4.48 21.13 8.30
C TYR A 84 -5.41 21.33 7.08
N SER A 85 -4.90 21.21 5.86
CA SER A 85 -5.70 21.29 4.63
C SER A 85 -6.17 19.93 4.12
N VAL A 86 -5.79 18.83 4.78
CA VAL A 86 -6.15 17.46 4.38
C VAL A 86 -7.10 16.88 5.43
N LYS A 87 -8.38 16.86 5.13
CA LYS A 87 -9.42 16.34 6.05
C LYS A 87 -9.40 14.82 6.23
N GLU A 88 -8.57 14.12 5.49
CA GLU A 88 -8.40 12.68 5.65
C GLU A 88 -7.67 12.30 6.94
N TYR A 89 -6.81 13.20 7.47
CA TYR A 89 -6.06 12.90 8.68
C TYR A 89 -6.91 13.03 9.94
N ILE A 90 -7.01 11.93 10.68
CA ILE A 90 -7.61 11.90 12.03
C ILE A 90 -6.50 12.10 13.06
N TYR A 91 -5.40 11.34 12.91
CA TYR A 91 -4.21 11.47 13.75
C TYR A 91 -2.95 11.21 12.92
N TYR A 92 -1.96 12.07 13.03
CA TYR A 92 -0.76 12.00 12.21
C TYR A 92 0.49 12.46 12.97
N CYS A 93 1.64 12.02 12.48
CA CYS A 93 2.95 12.50 12.88
C CYS A 93 3.60 13.26 11.73
N ARG A 94 4.27 14.37 12.03
CA ARG A 94 5.12 15.09 11.06
C ARG A 94 6.58 14.70 11.29
N ARG A 95 7.28 14.46 10.20
CA ARG A 95 8.71 14.20 10.24
C ARG A 95 9.37 15.08 9.18
N SER A 96 10.27 15.95 9.62
CA SER A 96 10.97 16.89 8.74
C SER A 96 12.22 16.29 8.08
N ASP A 97 12.78 15.23 8.64
CA ASP A 97 14.14 14.77 8.41
C ASP A 97 14.25 13.23 8.28
N GLY A 98 13.24 12.61 7.66
CA GLY A 98 13.30 11.17 7.38
C GLY A 98 14.57 10.80 6.60
N ASP A 99 15.22 9.70 6.97
CA ASP A 99 16.33 9.15 6.18
C ASP A 99 15.78 8.49 4.90
N ASP A 100 15.35 9.33 3.96
CA ASP A 100 14.78 8.89 2.69
C ASP A 100 15.83 8.24 1.78
N ARG A 101 17.13 8.30 2.14
CA ARG A 101 18.21 7.70 1.35
C ARG A 101 18.00 6.22 1.08
N LEU A 102 17.32 5.52 1.99
CA LEU A 102 17.04 4.10 1.84
C LEU A 102 16.09 3.80 0.67
N TYR A 103 15.22 4.77 0.33
CA TYR A 103 14.25 4.65 -0.75
C TYR A 103 14.82 5.09 -2.11
N PHE A 104 15.70 6.10 -2.12
CA PHE A 104 16.27 6.62 -3.35
C PHE A 104 17.29 5.65 -3.96
N PRO A 105 17.21 5.39 -5.28
CA PRO A 105 18.26 4.65 -5.99
C PRO A 105 19.64 5.32 -5.89
N SER A 106 20.70 4.52 -5.91
CA SER A 106 22.08 5.02 -5.80
C SER A 106 22.44 6.03 -6.87
N GLY A 107 22.08 5.77 -8.13
CA GLY A 107 22.35 6.66 -9.25
C GLY A 107 21.74 8.04 -9.17
N ILE A 108 20.87 8.25 -8.16
CA ILE A 108 20.26 9.55 -7.85
C ILE A 108 20.50 9.98 -6.39
N GLY A 109 21.58 9.48 -5.79
CA GLY A 109 22.08 9.94 -4.49
C GLY A 109 21.54 9.20 -3.27
N GLY A 110 20.87 8.07 -3.45
CA GLY A 110 20.38 7.22 -2.37
C GLY A 110 21.23 5.99 -2.09
N ASN A 111 20.72 5.10 -1.25
CA ASN A 111 21.35 3.83 -0.89
C ASN A 111 20.64 2.61 -1.51
N ALA A 112 19.46 2.79 -2.09
CA ALA A 112 18.63 1.76 -2.76
C ALA A 112 18.40 0.48 -1.95
N THR A 113 18.41 0.55 -0.62
CA THR A 113 18.37 -0.65 0.24
C THR A 113 16.95 -1.12 0.54
N PHE A 114 15.96 -0.27 0.39
CA PHE A 114 14.57 -0.64 0.62
C PHE A 114 14.03 -1.43 -0.56
N SER A 115 13.74 -2.70 -0.34
CA SER A 115 13.30 -3.63 -1.39
C SER A 115 11.87 -4.10 -1.14
N VAL A 116 11.01 -3.97 -2.14
CA VAL A 116 9.62 -4.46 -2.11
C VAL A 116 9.58 -5.88 -2.68
N THR A 117 8.88 -6.78 -2.02
CA THR A 117 8.77 -8.19 -2.46
C THR A 117 7.86 -8.33 -3.67
N GLN A 118 8.13 -9.33 -4.52
CA GLN A 118 7.25 -9.66 -5.65
C GLN A 118 5.82 -9.95 -5.20
N ASP A 119 5.64 -10.57 -4.03
CA ASP A 119 4.31 -10.85 -3.50
C ASP A 119 3.48 -9.58 -3.33
N MET A 120 4.10 -8.47 -2.88
CA MET A 120 3.41 -7.19 -2.78
C MET A 120 3.11 -6.58 -4.17
N ILE A 121 4.01 -6.76 -5.13
CA ILE A 121 3.82 -6.27 -6.51
C ILE A 121 2.65 -6.99 -7.19
N ASP A 122 2.53 -8.30 -6.96
CA ASP A 122 1.47 -9.13 -7.54
C ASP A 122 0.07 -8.78 -6.99
N GLU A 123 -0.01 -8.19 -5.79
CA GLU A 123 -1.28 -7.78 -5.18
C GLU A 123 -1.88 -6.50 -5.79
N TYR A 124 -1.04 -5.61 -6.36
CA TYR A 124 -1.58 -4.45 -7.07
C TYR A 124 -2.34 -4.91 -8.32
N ARG A 125 -3.50 -4.32 -8.54
CA ARG A 125 -4.37 -4.68 -9.67
C ARG A 125 -3.91 -4.03 -10.97
N MET A 126 -4.47 -4.54 -12.07
CA MET A 126 -4.48 -3.83 -13.34
C MET A 126 -5.38 -2.59 -13.23
N ALA A 127 -5.19 -1.62 -14.12
CA ALA A 127 -5.99 -0.39 -14.11
C ALA A 127 -7.50 -0.66 -14.23
N ASP A 128 -7.88 -1.70 -14.96
CA ASP A 128 -9.28 -2.10 -15.20
C ASP A 128 -9.91 -2.89 -14.02
N GLY A 129 -9.17 -3.12 -12.95
CA GLY A 129 -9.63 -3.80 -11.73
C GLY A 129 -9.36 -5.29 -11.67
N ARG A 130 -8.90 -5.93 -12.77
CA ARG A 130 -8.50 -7.35 -12.73
C ARG A 130 -7.32 -7.56 -11.77
N ALA A 131 -7.26 -8.72 -11.12
CA ALA A 131 -6.05 -9.12 -10.40
C ALA A 131 -4.88 -9.27 -11.40
N PHE A 132 -3.64 -9.00 -10.96
CA PHE A 132 -2.47 -9.19 -11.82
C PHE A 132 -2.31 -10.65 -12.29
N SER A 133 -2.77 -11.61 -11.49
CA SER A 133 -2.80 -13.03 -11.88
C SER A 133 -3.69 -13.31 -13.11
N GLU A 134 -4.73 -12.50 -13.30
CA GLU A 134 -5.69 -12.58 -14.42
C GLU A 134 -5.22 -11.83 -15.67
N ALA A 135 -4.15 -11.05 -15.57
CA ALA A 135 -3.55 -10.40 -16.71
C ALA A 135 -3.05 -11.41 -17.74
N THR A 136 -3.10 -11.05 -19.01
CA THR A 136 -2.64 -11.89 -20.12
C THR A 136 -1.11 -12.07 -20.08
N GLU A 137 -0.60 -13.08 -20.77
CA GLU A 137 0.85 -13.30 -20.87
C GLU A 137 1.58 -12.12 -21.54
N ALA A 138 0.91 -11.40 -22.44
CA ALA A 138 1.43 -10.19 -23.05
C ALA A 138 1.57 -9.05 -22.02
N GLU A 139 0.55 -8.87 -21.15
CA GLU A 139 0.57 -7.88 -20.06
C GLU A 139 1.60 -8.24 -18.98
N LYS A 140 1.83 -9.53 -18.72
CA LYS A 140 2.86 -10.01 -17.76
C LYS A 140 4.29 -10.00 -18.32
N SER A 141 4.45 -9.69 -19.61
CA SER A 141 5.72 -9.83 -20.32
C SER A 141 6.81 -8.88 -19.80
N TYR A 142 8.05 -9.33 -19.88
CA TYR A 142 9.27 -8.53 -19.67
C TYR A 142 9.59 -7.59 -20.82
N LYS A 143 8.93 -7.73 -21.97
CA LYS A 143 9.19 -6.92 -23.16
C LYS A 143 8.91 -5.46 -22.89
N ALA A 144 9.65 -4.58 -23.57
CA ALA A 144 9.42 -3.15 -23.48
C ALA A 144 8.07 -2.77 -24.12
N VAL A 145 7.38 -1.82 -23.52
CA VAL A 145 6.12 -1.28 -24.07
C VAL A 145 6.36 -0.57 -25.40
N GLY A 146 7.52 0.07 -25.57
CA GLY A 146 7.92 0.74 -26.82
C GLY A 146 7.36 2.16 -26.98
N SER A 147 6.43 2.58 -26.13
CA SER A 147 5.86 3.93 -26.12
C SER A 147 5.97 4.57 -24.74
N SER A 148 6.32 5.85 -24.71
CA SER A 148 6.28 6.65 -23.49
C SER A 148 4.91 7.31 -23.33
N SER A 149 4.52 7.57 -22.08
CA SER A 149 3.35 8.39 -21.77
C SER A 149 3.65 9.30 -20.58
N THR A 150 2.95 10.42 -20.51
CA THR A 150 3.03 11.35 -19.38
C THR A 150 1.66 11.49 -18.76
N PHE A 151 1.59 11.32 -17.46
CA PHE A 151 0.38 11.59 -16.68
C PHE A 151 0.73 12.40 -15.43
N ALA A 152 -0.29 13.00 -14.83
CA ALA A 152 -0.11 13.82 -13.63
C ALA A 152 0.92 14.95 -13.77
N LEU A 153 1.17 15.43 -14.98
CA LEU A 153 2.12 16.48 -15.40
C LEU A 153 3.59 16.22 -15.03
N GLU A 154 3.84 15.66 -13.86
CA GLU A 154 5.17 15.47 -13.28
C GLU A 154 5.66 14.02 -13.35
N TYR A 155 4.87 13.09 -13.89
CA TYR A 155 5.24 11.70 -13.96
C TYR A 155 5.17 11.14 -15.38
N GLN A 156 6.28 10.59 -15.83
CA GLN A 156 6.42 9.97 -17.14
C GLN A 156 6.58 8.46 -16.99
N LEU A 157 5.94 7.72 -17.87
CA LEU A 157 6.16 6.29 -18.07
C LEU A 157 7.11 6.11 -19.26
N SER A 158 8.29 5.56 -19.00
CA SER A 158 9.30 5.30 -20.01
C SER A 158 8.83 4.28 -21.05
N SER A 159 9.24 4.46 -22.30
CA SER A 159 9.06 3.45 -23.36
C SER A 159 9.81 2.13 -23.07
N ASN A 160 10.83 2.18 -22.22
CA ASN A 160 11.63 1.01 -21.84
C ASN A 160 11.01 0.19 -20.69
N ARG A 161 9.92 0.67 -20.03
CA ARG A 161 9.26 -0.11 -18.98
C ARG A 161 8.78 -1.46 -19.52
N ALA A 162 8.73 -2.47 -18.69
CA ALA A 162 8.16 -3.76 -19.09
C ALA A 162 6.63 -3.70 -19.17
N CYS A 163 6.04 -4.52 -20.02
CA CYS A 163 4.58 -4.62 -20.11
C CYS A 163 3.93 -4.94 -18.76
N ARG A 164 4.59 -5.75 -17.91
CA ARG A 164 4.12 -6.08 -16.56
C ARG A 164 3.99 -4.90 -15.60
N ASP A 165 4.67 -3.81 -15.89
CA ASP A 165 4.66 -2.57 -15.11
C ASP A 165 3.78 -1.49 -15.77
N ASP A 166 3.08 -1.86 -16.85
CA ASP A 166 2.15 -0.99 -17.57
C ASP A 166 0.69 -1.30 -17.22
N ASN A 167 -0.19 -0.35 -17.45
CA ASN A 167 -1.63 -0.47 -17.17
C ASN A 167 -1.96 -0.99 -15.76
N ARG A 168 -1.15 -0.58 -14.77
CA ARG A 168 -1.39 -0.88 -13.36
C ARG A 168 -2.25 0.21 -12.72
N GLU A 169 -2.88 -0.10 -11.61
CA GLU A 169 -3.67 0.86 -10.85
C GLU A 169 -2.85 2.10 -10.42
N PRO A 170 -3.46 3.29 -10.27
CA PRO A 170 -2.75 4.52 -9.92
C PRO A 170 -1.90 4.44 -8.64
N ARG A 171 -2.34 3.67 -7.64
CA ARG A 171 -1.57 3.45 -6.40
C ARG A 171 -0.26 2.71 -6.63
N TYR A 172 -0.20 1.83 -7.63
CA TYR A 172 1.07 1.19 -8.02
C TYR A 172 2.11 2.24 -8.38
N TYR A 173 1.77 3.16 -9.27
CA TYR A 173 2.68 4.23 -9.68
C TYR A 173 3.01 5.22 -8.56
N ALA A 174 2.10 5.42 -7.62
CA ALA A 174 2.32 6.28 -6.47
C ALA A 174 3.25 5.68 -5.41
N THR A 175 3.31 4.36 -5.33
CA THR A 175 4.00 3.67 -4.22
C THR A 175 5.20 2.84 -4.62
N ILE A 176 5.29 2.39 -5.86
CA ILE A 176 6.30 1.45 -6.33
C ILE A 176 7.26 2.12 -7.33
N GLY A 177 8.55 1.99 -7.06
CA GLY A 177 9.61 2.22 -8.03
C GLY A 177 10.00 0.88 -8.66
N PHE A 178 9.88 0.77 -9.96
CA PHE A 178 10.12 -0.43 -10.76
C PHE A 178 11.21 -0.17 -11.81
N ASN A 179 11.68 -1.21 -12.46
CA ASN A 179 12.74 -1.11 -13.47
C ASN A 179 12.31 -0.25 -14.67
N TYR A 180 13.10 0.74 -15.03
CA TYR A 180 12.80 1.80 -15.99
C TYR A 180 11.69 2.78 -15.55
N CYS A 181 11.33 2.84 -14.26
CA CYS A 181 10.49 3.95 -13.81
C CYS A 181 11.28 5.26 -13.89
N ILE A 182 10.60 6.33 -14.25
CA ILE A 182 11.15 7.68 -14.18
C ILE A 182 11.03 8.16 -12.73
N TRP A 183 12.18 8.48 -12.13
CA TRP A 183 12.19 9.02 -10.78
C TRP A 183 11.99 10.53 -10.86
N PRO A 184 10.87 11.07 -10.32
CA PRO A 184 10.60 12.50 -10.38
C PRO A 184 11.55 13.26 -9.47
N GLY A 185 11.88 14.48 -9.88
CA GLY A 185 12.66 15.41 -9.07
C GLY A 185 14.13 15.44 -9.35
N THR A 186 14.80 16.39 -8.70
CA THR A 186 16.25 16.51 -8.74
C THR A 186 16.85 15.64 -7.67
N SER A 187 17.56 14.65 -8.09
CA SER A 187 18.26 13.73 -7.22
C SER A 187 19.63 14.23 -6.76
N TYR A 188 20.16 15.27 -7.38
CA TYR A 188 21.50 15.73 -7.07
C TYR A 188 21.63 17.25 -7.21
N ARG A 189 22.34 17.90 -6.25
CA ARG A 189 22.60 19.33 -6.31
C ARG A 189 23.31 19.70 -7.61
N GLY A 190 22.67 20.52 -8.41
CA GLY A 190 23.32 21.29 -9.47
C GLY A 190 23.41 20.65 -10.84
N THR A 191 22.86 19.48 -11.11
CA THR A 191 22.85 18.87 -12.43
C THR A 191 21.45 18.62 -12.95
N GLU A 192 20.98 19.45 -13.87
CA GLU A 192 19.69 19.28 -14.59
C GLU A 192 19.57 17.88 -15.23
N ASN A 193 20.70 17.28 -15.64
CA ASN A 193 20.76 15.95 -16.25
C ASN A 193 20.30 14.79 -15.36
N LEU A 194 20.10 15.03 -14.06
CA LEU A 194 19.61 14.01 -13.11
C LEU A 194 18.13 14.15 -12.78
N LYS A 195 17.47 15.19 -13.33
CA LYS A 195 16.01 15.32 -13.21
C LYS A 195 15.31 14.27 -14.05
N ASN A 196 14.24 13.69 -13.51
CA ASN A 196 13.38 12.74 -14.23
C ASN A 196 14.17 11.60 -14.91
N ARG A 197 15.12 11.05 -14.19
CA ARG A 197 16.00 10.00 -14.72
C ARG A 197 15.30 8.64 -14.68
N GLU A 198 15.47 7.85 -15.74
CA GLU A 198 15.15 6.43 -15.72
C GLU A 198 16.03 5.70 -14.70
N VAL A 199 15.39 4.87 -13.87
CA VAL A 199 16.08 4.04 -12.88
C VAL A 199 16.06 2.58 -13.32
N THR A 200 17.21 1.93 -13.25
CA THR A 200 17.40 0.54 -13.65
C THR A 200 18.00 -0.28 -12.51
N TYR A 201 17.39 -1.42 -12.22
CA TYR A 201 17.74 -2.30 -11.10
C TYR A 201 18.60 -3.52 -11.52
N TYR A 202 19.10 -3.54 -12.74
CA TYR A 202 20.05 -4.55 -13.22
C TYR A 202 21.34 -4.56 -12.40
N GLU A 203 22.12 -5.62 -12.54
CA GLU A 203 23.43 -5.71 -11.90
C GLU A 203 24.36 -4.54 -12.29
N ASP A 204 24.32 -4.15 -13.55
CA ASP A 204 25.02 -3.00 -14.13
C ASP A 204 24.13 -1.73 -14.23
N GLY A 205 22.98 -1.72 -13.55
CA GLY A 205 22.04 -0.61 -13.54
C GLY A 205 22.44 0.53 -12.60
N ASN A 206 21.80 1.68 -12.79
CA ASN A 206 22.10 2.90 -12.00
C ASN A 206 21.46 2.92 -10.60
N ALA A 207 20.62 1.96 -10.24
CA ALA A 207 20.06 1.84 -8.89
C ALA A 207 21.04 1.19 -7.89
N LYS A 208 22.15 0.64 -8.35
CA LYS A 208 23.18 0.01 -7.53
C LYS A 208 24.33 0.98 -7.28
N ASP A 209 24.87 0.98 -6.07
CA ASP A 209 26.14 1.66 -5.78
C ASP A 209 27.30 0.81 -6.30
N ALA A 210 28.04 1.35 -7.27
CA ALA A 210 29.20 0.67 -7.85
C ALA A 210 30.35 0.49 -6.83
N SER A 211 30.43 1.36 -5.81
CA SER A 211 31.48 1.33 -4.79
C SER A 211 31.13 0.49 -3.56
N ASN A 212 29.86 0.25 -3.30
CA ASN A 212 29.39 -0.47 -2.12
C ASN A 212 28.27 -1.45 -2.43
N ASN A 213 28.60 -2.72 -2.52
CA ASN A 213 27.66 -3.79 -2.85
C ASN A 213 26.52 -3.98 -1.82
N ASN A 214 26.62 -3.35 -0.63
CA ASN A 214 25.55 -3.36 0.37
C ASN A 214 24.42 -2.41 -0.02
N TYR A 215 24.71 -1.35 -0.78
CA TYR A 215 23.73 -0.36 -1.23
C TYR A 215 23.14 -0.74 -2.57
N ARG A 216 22.31 -1.77 -2.57
CA ARG A 216 21.58 -2.22 -3.75
C ARG A 216 20.19 -2.74 -3.39
N ASN A 217 19.27 -2.56 -4.30
CA ASN A 217 17.97 -3.21 -4.24
C ASN A 217 18.10 -4.72 -4.45
N ARG A 218 17.35 -5.52 -3.72
CA ARG A 218 17.42 -6.99 -3.73
C ARG A 218 16.32 -7.66 -4.55
N THR A 219 15.26 -6.93 -4.89
CA THR A 219 14.06 -7.51 -5.51
C THR A 219 13.69 -6.89 -6.86
N GLY A 220 14.39 -5.83 -7.28
CA GLY A 220 14.06 -5.09 -8.50
C GLY A 220 12.94 -4.06 -8.33
N TYR A 221 12.42 -3.89 -7.10
CA TYR A 221 11.37 -2.93 -6.75
C TYR A 221 11.70 -2.19 -5.46
N THR A 222 11.32 -0.92 -5.39
CA THR A 222 11.49 -0.09 -4.19
C THR A 222 10.20 0.63 -3.83
N CYS A 223 10.12 1.13 -2.59
CA CYS A 223 9.01 1.98 -2.17
C CYS A 223 9.30 3.44 -2.53
N ARG A 224 8.29 4.15 -3.08
CA ARG A 224 8.36 5.59 -3.38
C ARG A 224 7.19 6.38 -2.79
N LYS A 225 6.38 5.78 -1.95
CA LYS A 225 5.14 6.35 -1.39
C LYS A 225 5.32 7.74 -0.77
N TYR A 226 6.46 7.93 -0.08
CA TYR A 226 6.74 9.16 0.66
C TYR A 226 7.65 10.14 -0.10
N ILE A 227 7.89 9.90 -1.39
CA ILE A 227 8.83 10.70 -2.17
C ILE A 227 8.09 11.82 -2.90
N HIS A 228 8.43 13.07 -2.59
CA HIS A 228 7.97 14.23 -3.34
C HIS A 228 8.84 14.45 -4.58
N GLN A 229 8.24 14.98 -5.64
CA GLN A 229 8.98 15.25 -6.89
C GLN A 229 10.13 16.27 -6.75
N GLU A 230 10.10 17.11 -5.72
CA GLU A 230 11.16 18.08 -5.43
C GLU A 230 12.16 17.58 -4.39
N ASP A 231 12.00 16.38 -3.87
CA ASP A 231 12.95 15.82 -2.92
C ASP A 231 14.28 15.50 -3.61
N ILE A 232 15.38 15.87 -2.97
CA ILE A 232 16.73 15.59 -3.44
C ILE A 232 17.28 14.41 -2.62
N GLY A 233 17.71 13.33 -3.29
CA GLY A 233 18.10 12.07 -2.67
C GLY A 233 19.40 12.10 -1.84
N HIS A 234 20.13 13.20 -1.83
CA HIS A 234 21.41 13.33 -1.13
C HIS A 234 21.26 13.59 0.38
N TRP A 235 22.18 13.08 1.21
CA TRP A 235 22.11 13.16 2.67
C TRP A 235 22.07 14.59 3.27
N ASN A 236 22.54 15.61 2.54
CA ASN A 236 22.54 17.03 2.92
C ASN A 236 21.55 17.86 2.08
N SER A 237 20.47 17.27 1.62
CA SER A 237 19.61 17.91 0.63
C SER A 237 18.25 18.34 1.23
N THR A 238 17.60 19.25 0.52
CA THR A 238 16.26 19.74 0.86
C THR A 238 15.21 18.68 0.56
N LYS A 239 14.36 18.40 1.53
CA LYS A 239 13.22 17.49 1.41
C LYS A 239 11.96 18.15 1.92
N LYS A 240 10.84 17.84 1.33
CA LYS A 240 9.53 18.24 1.87
C LYS A 240 9.28 17.50 3.18
N SER A 241 8.69 18.18 4.16
CA SER A 241 8.24 17.54 5.39
C SER A 241 7.12 16.54 5.09
N LYS A 242 7.28 15.31 5.54
CA LYS A 242 6.33 14.22 5.27
C LYS A 242 5.26 14.14 6.36
N VAL A 243 4.10 13.63 5.97
CA VAL A 243 3.04 13.28 6.90
C VAL A 243 2.97 11.75 6.98
N PHE A 244 2.98 11.25 8.19
CA PHE A 244 2.79 9.83 8.49
C PHE A 244 1.46 9.68 9.22
N PRO A 245 0.38 9.33 8.51
CA PRO A 245 -0.92 9.11 9.13
C PRO A 245 -0.85 7.91 10.08
N LEU A 246 -1.31 8.10 11.31
CA LEU A 246 -1.50 7.02 12.28
C LEU A 246 -2.94 6.54 12.29
N ALA A 247 -3.89 7.44 11.99
CA ALA A 247 -5.27 7.14 11.70
C ALA A 247 -5.78 8.10 10.62
N ARG A 248 -6.45 7.59 9.61
CA ARG A 248 -7.00 8.39 8.52
C ARG A 248 -8.38 7.88 8.07
N TYR A 249 -9.15 8.73 7.41
CA TYR A 249 -10.55 8.45 7.12
C TYR A 249 -10.79 7.21 6.25
N ALA A 250 -9.85 6.86 5.37
CA ALA A 250 -9.91 5.58 4.64
C ALA A 250 -10.00 4.36 5.59
N GLU A 251 -9.35 4.42 6.76
CA GLU A 251 -9.45 3.36 7.77
C GLU A 251 -10.86 3.27 8.34
N VAL A 252 -11.52 4.41 8.55
CA VAL A 252 -12.89 4.44 9.06
C VAL A 252 -13.85 3.78 8.07
N LEU A 253 -13.71 4.10 6.78
CA LEU A 253 -14.57 3.54 5.73
C LEU A 253 -14.37 2.03 5.54
N LEU A 254 -13.11 1.58 5.45
CA LEU A 254 -12.79 0.16 5.31
C LEU A 254 -13.10 -0.62 6.59
N GLY A 255 -12.83 -0.03 7.77
CA GLY A 255 -13.16 -0.62 9.06
C GLY A 255 -14.67 -0.78 9.27
N TYR A 256 -15.45 0.19 8.77
CA TYR A 256 -16.91 0.07 8.77
C TYR A 256 -17.38 -1.10 7.91
N ALA A 257 -16.91 -1.19 6.68
CA ALA A 257 -17.25 -2.27 5.76
C ALA A 257 -16.83 -3.65 6.30
N GLU A 258 -15.64 -3.73 6.91
CA GLU A 258 -15.16 -4.94 7.57
C GLU A 258 -16.05 -5.35 8.75
N ALA A 259 -16.31 -4.41 9.66
CA ALA A 259 -17.12 -4.68 10.84
C ALA A 259 -18.55 -5.11 10.47
N MET A 260 -19.14 -4.46 9.46
CA MET A 260 -20.44 -4.87 8.91
C MET A 260 -20.41 -6.29 8.33
N ASN A 261 -19.34 -6.66 7.63
CA ASN A 261 -19.21 -8.00 7.07
C ASN A 261 -19.06 -9.07 8.16
N GLU A 262 -18.23 -8.81 9.18
CA GLU A 262 -17.94 -9.78 10.24
C GLU A 262 -19.12 -10.01 11.20
N MET A 263 -20.16 -9.17 11.19
CA MET A 263 -21.44 -9.47 11.87
C MET A 263 -22.20 -10.61 11.20
N ASP A 264 -21.95 -10.88 9.91
CA ASP A 264 -22.60 -11.91 9.12
C ASP A 264 -24.14 -11.78 9.15
N SER A 265 -24.86 -12.80 9.54
CA SER A 265 -26.34 -12.81 9.59
C SER A 265 -26.93 -12.29 10.91
N GLU A 266 -26.10 -11.92 11.87
CA GLU A 266 -26.59 -11.49 13.19
C GLU A 266 -27.01 -10.01 13.19
N SER A 267 -27.95 -9.68 14.05
CA SER A 267 -28.38 -8.31 14.32
C SER A 267 -28.22 -7.98 15.81
N PHE A 268 -27.88 -6.74 16.08
CA PHE A 268 -27.63 -6.25 17.43
C PHE A 268 -28.40 -4.96 17.68
N THR A 269 -28.77 -4.70 18.90
CA THR A 269 -29.39 -3.44 19.30
C THR A 269 -28.38 -2.64 20.12
N ASP A 270 -28.12 -1.39 19.71
CA ASP A 270 -27.24 -0.48 20.45
C ASP A 270 -27.93 0.08 21.71
N GLU A 271 -27.19 0.81 22.53
CA GLU A 271 -27.71 1.42 23.77
C GLU A 271 -28.85 2.44 23.54
N LYS A 272 -29.01 2.92 22.30
CA LYS A 272 -30.06 3.86 21.90
C LYS A 272 -31.30 3.17 21.29
N GLY A 273 -31.25 1.84 21.17
CA GLY A 273 -32.33 1.06 20.58
C GLY A 273 -32.23 0.94 19.04
N ASN A 274 -31.15 1.37 18.40
CA ASN A 274 -30.97 1.20 16.95
C ASN A 274 -30.56 -0.23 16.65
N ILE A 275 -31.16 -0.80 15.60
CA ILE A 275 -30.75 -2.11 15.08
C ILE A 275 -29.52 -1.93 14.17
N ILE A 276 -28.46 -2.66 14.51
CA ILE A 276 -27.23 -2.75 13.72
C ILE A 276 -27.20 -4.15 13.12
N GLN A 277 -27.18 -4.22 11.81
CA GLN A 277 -27.12 -5.46 11.06
C GLN A 277 -26.32 -5.26 9.78
N ARG A 278 -25.83 -6.36 9.22
CA ARG A 278 -25.09 -6.34 7.96
C ARG A 278 -25.95 -5.70 6.85
N ASN A 279 -25.36 -4.69 6.18
CA ASN A 279 -26.04 -3.91 5.14
C ASN A 279 -25.13 -3.79 3.91
N PRO A 280 -25.33 -4.63 2.86
CA PRO A 280 -24.51 -4.61 1.65
C PRO A 280 -24.50 -3.26 0.91
N ASP A 281 -25.63 -2.53 0.91
CA ASP A 281 -25.70 -1.22 0.23
C ASP A 281 -24.77 -0.19 0.91
N GLU A 282 -24.78 -0.11 2.24
CA GLU A 282 -23.86 0.76 2.96
C GLU A 282 -22.41 0.30 2.84
N MET A 283 -22.16 -1.01 2.85
CA MET A 283 -20.83 -1.56 2.65
C MET A 283 -20.29 -1.13 1.28
N VAL A 284 -21.06 -1.31 0.21
CA VAL A 284 -20.71 -0.86 -1.15
C VAL A 284 -20.45 0.64 -1.18
N LYS A 285 -21.35 1.45 -0.61
CA LYS A 285 -21.26 2.90 -0.59
C LYS A 285 -19.92 3.39 -0.04
N TYR A 286 -19.52 2.89 1.12
CA TYR A 286 -18.31 3.39 1.80
C TYR A 286 -17.03 2.72 1.29
N PHE A 287 -17.08 1.45 0.96
CA PHE A 287 -15.95 0.73 0.38
C PHE A 287 -15.58 1.30 -1.00
N ASN A 288 -16.57 1.58 -1.84
CA ASN A 288 -16.34 2.10 -3.19
C ASN A 288 -15.75 3.51 -3.20
N GLN A 289 -15.98 4.35 -2.19
CA GLN A 289 -15.30 5.64 -2.09
C GLN A 289 -13.77 5.48 -2.07
N VAL A 290 -13.24 4.48 -1.33
CA VAL A 290 -11.81 4.21 -1.30
C VAL A 290 -11.32 3.73 -2.66
N ARG A 291 -12.07 2.85 -3.33
CA ARG A 291 -11.73 2.35 -4.65
C ARG A 291 -11.78 3.41 -5.73
N TYR A 292 -12.82 4.25 -5.75
CA TYR A 292 -12.94 5.34 -6.71
C TYR A 292 -11.84 6.38 -6.51
N ARG A 293 -11.51 6.75 -5.26
CA ARG A 293 -10.38 7.62 -4.97
C ARG A 293 -9.07 7.05 -5.54
N ALA A 294 -8.94 5.74 -5.57
CA ALA A 294 -7.78 5.03 -6.12
C ALA A 294 -7.87 4.80 -7.66
N GLY A 295 -8.93 5.23 -8.32
CA GLY A 295 -9.16 4.99 -9.74
C GLY A 295 -9.42 3.52 -10.08
N GLN A 296 -10.05 2.79 -9.18
CA GLN A 296 -10.41 1.38 -9.33
C GLN A 296 -11.92 1.21 -9.46
N PRO A 297 -12.39 0.17 -10.19
CA PRO A 297 -13.82 -0.14 -10.25
C PRO A 297 -14.40 -0.39 -8.86
N GLY A 298 -15.61 0.09 -8.62
CA GLY A 298 -16.37 -0.25 -7.42
C GLY A 298 -16.75 -1.73 -7.40
N ILE A 299 -17.06 -2.23 -6.21
CA ILE A 299 -17.66 -3.56 -6.03
C ILE A 299 -19.18 -3.45 -6.19
N THR A 300 -19.81 -4.57 -6.49
CA THR A 300 -21.26 -4.71 -6.64
C THR A 300 -21.94 -5.09 -5.32
N ILE A 301 -23.24 -4.86 -5.23
CA ILE A 301 -24.07 -5.34 -4.10
C ILE A 301 -24.01 -6.87 -4.00
N ALA A 302 -23.96 -7.59 -5.14
CA ALA A 302 -23.86 -9.05 -5.14
C ALA A 302 -22.55 -9.53 -4.48
N GLU A 303 -21.41 -8.91 -4.80
CA GLU A 303 -20.13 -9.21 -4.16
C GLU A 303 -20.14 -8.86 -2.66
N ALA A 304 -20.72 -7.72 -2.30
CA ALA A 304 -20.86 -7.33 -0.90
C ALA A 304 -21.86 -8.21 -0.13
N SER A 305 -22.81 -8.84 -0.80
CA SER A 305 -23.79 -9.74 -0.17
C SER A 305 -23.19 -11.09 0.19
N ASP A 306 -22.19 -11.55 -0.54
CA ASP A 306 -21.47 -12.80 -0.22
C ASP A 306 -20.40 -12.53 0.83
N TYR A 307 -20.51 -13.18 1.98
CA TYR A 307 -19.63 -12.98 3.14
C TYR A 307 -18.16 -13.22 2.83
N GLU A 308 -17.86 -14.35 2.18
CA GLU A 308 -16.47 -14.75 1.90
C GLU A 308 -15.82 -13.91 0.80
N THR A 309 -16.59 -13.52 -0.20
CA THR A 309 -16.13 -12.62 -1.27
C THR A 309 -15.81 -11.24 -0.67
N MET A 310 -16.72 -10.68 0.11
CA MET A 310 -16.51 -9.37 0.74
C MET A 310 -15.33 -9.39 1.71
N LYS A 311 -15.17 -10.46 2.48
CA LYS A 311 -14.02 -10.63 3.39
C LYS A 311 -12.68 -10.60 2.64
N LYS A 312 -12.59 -11.27 1.50
CA LYS A 312 -11.39 -11.25 0.65
C LYS A 312 -11.14 -9.85 0.08
N LEU A 313 -12.18 -9.19 -0.43
CA LEU A 313 -12.09 -7.84 -0.98
C LEU A 313 -11.62 -6.83 0.08
N VAL A 314 -12.19 -6.87 1.27
CA VAL A 314 -11.79 -6.01 2.39
C VAL A 314 -10.33 -6.23 2.76
N LYS A 315 -9.91 -7.47 2.99
CA LYS A 315 -8.51 -7.79 3.34
C LYS A 315 -7.51 -7.33 2.26
N HIS A 316 -7.89 -7.50 1.00
CA HIS A 316 -7.07 -7.04 -0.13
C HIS A 316 -7.00 -5.51 -0.18
N GLU A 317 -8.12 -4.80 -0.05
CA GLU A 317 -8.15 -3.34 -0.07
C GLU A 317 -7.34 -2.74 1.09
N TRP A 318 -7.45 -3.30 2.30
CA TRP A 318 -6.60 -2.94 3.43
C TRP A 318 -5.10 -3.07 3.09
N GLN A 319 -4.71 -4.15 2.42
CA GLN A 319 -3.31 -4.40 2.07
C GLN A 319 -2.76 -3.35 1.12
N ILE A 320 -3.52 -2.97 0.09
CA ILE A 320 -3.08 -2.02 -0.93
C ILE A 320 -3.21 -0.58 -0.44
N GLU A 321 -4.34 -0.23 0.14
CA GLU A 321 -4.61 1.13 0.61
C GLU A 321 -3.62 1.57 1.68
N PHE A 322 -3.30 0.69 2.63
CA PHE A 322 -2.36 0.95 3.72
C PHE A 322 -0.96 0.38 3.49
N ALA A 323 -0.59 0.12 2.23
CA ALA A 323 0.75 -0.35 1.89
C ALA A 323 1.80 0.63 2.44
N PHE A 324 2.82 0.10 3.12
CA PHE A 324 3.93 0.83 3.75
C PHE A 324 3.55 1.80 4.88
N GLU A 325 2.34 1.70 5.44
CA GLU A 325 1.88 2.47 6.61
C GLU A 325 1.99 1.67 7.93
N ASN A 326 2.79 0.60 7.96
CA ASN A 326 2.98 -0.27 9.13
C ASN A 326 1.71 -0.99 9.62
N ARG A 327 0.67 -1.12 8.77
CA ARG A 327 -0.61 -1.75 9.14
C ARG A 327 -0.60 -3.27 8.95
N ARG A 328 -0.01 -3.76 7.85
CA ARG A 328 -0.04 -5.18 7.47
C ARG A 328 0.40 -6.14 8.57
N TYR A 329 1.39 -5.73 9.36
CA TYR A 329 1.89 -6.51 10.50
C TYR A 329 0.77 -6.82 11.53
N TRP A 330 -0.06 -5.83 11.84
CA TRP A 330 -1.15 -5.93 12.79
C TRP A 330 -2.36 -6.62 12.17
N ASP A 331 -2.70 -6.29 10.95
CA ASP A 331 -3.84 -6.87 10.24
C ASP A 331 -3.71 -8.38 10.06
N LEU A 332 -2.55 -8.86 9.64
CA LEU A 332 -2.31 -10.29 9.54
C LEU A 332 -2.46 -11.03 10.89
N ARG A 333 -2.12 -10.36 12.00
CA ARG A 333 -2.29 -10.94 13.33
C ARG A 333 -3.75 -10.95 13.76
N ARG A 334 -4.48 -9.86 13.60
CA ARG A 334 -5.89 -9.80 13.99
C ARG A 334 -6.77 -10.72 13.14
N TRP A 335 -6.41 -10.94 11.87
CA TRP A 335 -7.08 -11.89 10.98
C TRP A 335 -6.62 -13.33 11.18
N LYS A 336 -5.56 -13.57 11.95
CA LYS A 336 -4.89 -14.86 12.12
C LYS A 336 -4.27 -15.42 10.81
N ASP A 337 -3.99 -14.57 9.85
CA ASP A 337 -3.38 -14.90 8.56
C ASP A 337 -1.83 -14.85 8.60
N ALA A 338 -1.23 -14.45 9.75
CA ALA A 338 0.21 -14.21 9.85
C ALA A 338 1.03 -15.48 9.63
N TYR A 339 0.54 -16.64 10.06
CA TYR A 339 1.23 -17.91 9.86
C TYR A 339 1.43 -18.19 8.37
N ASP A 340 0.37 -18.14 7.58
CA ASP A 340 0.44 -18.44 6.13
C ASP A 340 1.17 -17.35 5.35
N ALA A 341 1.01 -16.10 5.73
CA ALA A 341 1.67 -14.98 5.03
C ALA A 341 3.18 -14.93 5.28
N TYR A 342 3.65 -15.17 6.53
CA TYR A 342 5.05 -15.04 6.88
C TYR A 342 5.88 -16.31 6.73
N ASN A 343 5.29 -17.47 6.46
CA ASN A 343 6.03 -18.69 6.14
C ASN A 343 6.26 -18.86 4.63
N LYS A 344 5.72 -17.97 3.79
CA LYS A 344 6.04 -17.95 2.37
C LYS A 344 7.47 -17.46 2.15
N PRO A 345 8.21 -18.02 1.19
CA PRO A 345 9.54 -17.51 0.84
C PRO A 345 9.46 -16.09 0.27
N ILE A 346 10.52 -15.33 0.41
CA ILE A 346 10.64 -14.02 -0.22
C ILE A 346 10.90 -14.21 -1.71
N ARG A 347 10.17 -13.47 -2.56
CA ARG A 347 10.31 -13.48 -4.02
C ARG A 347 10.67 -12.09 -4.55
N GLY A 348 11.38 -12.02 -5.65
CA GLY A 348 11.73 -10.81 -6.37
C GLY A 348 12.30 -11.13 -7.75
N LEU A 349 12.70 -10.10 -8.49
CA LEU A 349 13.35 -10.24 -9.79
C LEU A 349 14.82 -10.66 -9.63
N ASP A 350 15.40 -11.23 -10.67
CA ASP A 350 16.84 -11.56 -10.68
C ASP A 350 17.72 -10.34 -10.94
N VAL A 351 17.97 -9.58 -9.88
CA VAL A 351 18.82 -8.37 -9.91
C VAL A 351 20.31 -8.67 -10.13
N SER A 352 20.70 -9.93 -10.28
CA SER A 352 22.05 -10.34 -10.68
C SER A 352 22.25 -10.33 -12.20
N ALA A 353 21.15 -10.25 -12.96
CA ALA A 353 21.19 -10.16 -14.40
C ALA A 353 21.58 -8.75 -14.87
N LYS A 354 22.39 -8.68 -15.93
CA LYS A 354 22.79 -7.42 -16.57
C LYS A 354 21.69 -6.88 -17.49
N MET A 355 21.81 -5.62 -17.88
CA MET A 355 20.87 -4.96 -18.81
C MET A 355 20.72 -5.71 -20.15
N SER A 356 21.79 -6.34 -20.63
CA SER A 356 21.77 -7.20 -21.83
C SER A 356 21.00 -8.52 -21.63
N GLN A 357 20.68 -8.88 -20.39
CA GLN A 357 19.99 -10.11 -19.99
C GLN A 357 18.59 -9.79 -19.46
N ARG A 358 17.85 -8.94 -20.16
CA ARG A 358 16.55 -8.42 -19.71
C ARG A 358 15.55 -9.52 -19.34
N GLU A 359 15.45 -10.59 -20.13
CA GLU A 359 14.56 -11.72 -19.86
C GLU A 359 14.92 -12.40 -18.53
N GLN A 360 16.20 -12.68 -18.32
CA GLN A 360 16.69 -13.26 -17.07
C GLN A 360 16.37 -12.35 -15.88
N PHE A 361 16.54 -11.02 -16.00
CA PHE A 361 16.21 -10.08 -14.93
C PHE A 361 14.75 -10.20 -14.46
N TYR A 362 13.81 -10.40 -15.36
CA TYR A 362 12.39 -10.53 -15.03
C TYR A 362 11.99 -11.95 -14.58
N THR A 363 12.95 -12.88 -14.47
CA THR A 363 12.71 -14.19 -13.86
C THR A 363 12.53 -14.05 -12.35
N ILE A 364 11.54 -14.72 -11.80
CA ILE A 364 11.28 -14.67 -10.37
C ILE A 364 12.31 -15.53 -9.62
N ARG A 365 13.12 -14.87 -8.83
CA ARG A 365 14.04 -15.49 -7.88
C ARG A 365 13.36 -15.69 -6.53
N VAL A 366 13.62 -16.85 -5.92
CA VAL A 366 13.09 -17.22 -4.62
C VAL A 366 14.24 -17.31 -3.61
N TRP A 367 14.14 -16.56 -2.51
CA TRP A 367 15.10 -16.62 -1.41
C TRP A 367 14.53 -17.46 -0.26
N ASN A 368 14.86 -18.73 -0.23
CA ASN A 368 14.43 -19.65 0.82
C ASN A 368 15.60 -20.36 1.54
N THR A 369 16.81 -20.24 0.99
CA THR A 369 18.01 -20.94 1.49
C THR A 369 18.94 -20.04 2.28
N GLU A 370 18.85 -18.72 2.08
CA GLU A 370 19.72 -17.76 2.76
C GLU A 370 19.14 -17.44 4.14
N VAL A 371 19.87 -17.74 5.20
CA VAL A 371 19.41 -17.63 6.61
C VAL A 371 18.85 -16.24 6.94
N TYR A 372 19.45 -15.18 6.41
CA TYR A 372 19.03 -13.79 6.65
C TYR A 372 17.80 -13.35 5.82
N MET A 373 17.37 -14.15 4.85
CA MET A 373 16.19 -13.89 4.01
C MET A 373 15.02 -14.84 4.32
N LYS A 374 15.24 -15.85 5.17
CA LYS A 374 14.22 -16.82 5.53
C LYS A 374 13.27 -16.21 6.54
N ARG A 375 12.01 -16.03 6.14
CA ARG A 375 10.93 -15.69 7.06
C ARG A 375 10.45 -16.93 7.79
N MET A 376 10.18 -16.81 9.06
CA MET A 376 9.59 -17.86 9.89
C MET A 376 8.58 -17.25 10.85
N PHE A 377 7.42 -17.86 10.93
CA PHE A 377 6.39 -17.49 11.89
C PHE A 377 5.83 -18.75 12.56
N SER A 378 5.71 -18.73 13.86
CA SER A 378 5.08 -19.80 14.64
C SER A 378 3.92 -19.23 15.45
N ASN A 379 2.98 -20.08 15.86
CA ASN A 379 1.77 -19.64 16.56
C ASN A 379 2.05 -18.82 17.82
N LYS A 380 3.14 -19.08 18.53
CA LYS A 380 3.54 -18.27 19.68
C LYS A 380 3.81 -16.79 19.33
N MET A 381 4.16 -16.50 18.07
CA MET A 381 4.49 -15.14 17.61
C MET A 381 3.26 -14.25 17.36
N TYR A 382 2.04 -14.77 17.52
CA TYR A 382 0.86 -13.92 17.59
C TYR A 382 0.90 -13.00 18.81
N PHE A 383 1.59 -13.42 19.87
CA PHE A 383 1.83 -12.64 21.07
C PHE A 383 3.32 -12.42 21.27
N TRP A 384 3.68 -11.26 21.77
CA TRP A 384 5.06 -10.97 22.15
C TRP A 384 5.39 -11.66 23.48
N PRO A 385 6.64 -12.12 23.68
CA PRO A 385 7.06 -12.60 25.00
C PRO A 385 7.05 -11.45 25.99
N ILE A 386 6.65 -11.74 27.21
CA ILE A 386 6.83 -10.81 28.34
C ILE A 386 8.31 -10.88 28.76
N ASP A 387 8.95 -9.72 28.90
CA ASP A 387 10.35 -9.65 29.31
C ASP A 387 10.60 -10.40 30.60
N ARG A 388 11.70 -11.15 30.67
CA ARG A 388 12.04 -12.00 31.80
C ARG A 388 12.17 -11.19 33.10
N ASN A 389 12.73 -9.99 33.04
CA ASN A 389 12.89 -9.13 34.25
C ASN A 389 11.53 -8.66 34.78
N VAL A 390 10.55 -8.45 33.88
CA VAL A 390 9.18 -8.09 34.28
C VAL A 390 8.50 -9.25 34.95
N LEU A 391 8.63 -10.48 34.43
CA LEU A 391 8.12 -11.70 35.06
C LEU A 391 8.73 -11.96 36.43
N GLN A 392 10.05 -11.74 36.59
CA GLN A 392 10.75 -11.91 37.85
C GLN A 392 10.32 -10.90 38.93
N LYS A 393 9.97 -9.67 38.51
CA LYS A 393 9.50 -8.63 39.43
C LYS A 393 8.04 -8.79 39.84
N ASN A 394 7.25 -9.49 39.05
CA ASN A 394 5.85 -9.69 39.32
C ASN A 394 5.45 -11.16 39.18
N GLY A 395 5.51 -11.91 40.25
CA GLY A 395 5.17 -13.34 40.28
C GLY A 395 3.71 -13.69 39.97
N LYS A 396 2.85 -12.70 39.77
CA LYS A 396 1.47 -12.91 39.30
C LYS A 396 1.35 -12.97 37.77
N LEU A 397 2.40 -12.52 37.04
CA LEU A 397 2.43 -12.58 35.59
C LEU A 397 2.76 -14.00 35.13
N VAL A 398 2.06 -14.43 34.11
CA VAL A 398 2.31 -15.68 33.41
C VAL A 398 2.78 -15.35 31.99
N GLN A 399 3.78 -16.05 31.52
CA GLN A 399 4.30 -15.88 30.17
C GLN A 399 3.24 -16.20 29.12
N ASN A 400 3.29 -15.50 28.00
CA ASN A 400 2.43 -15.79 26.84
C ASN A 400 2.66 -17.22 26.34
N PRO A 401 1.60 -17.89 25.81
CA PRO A 401 1.68 -19.27 25.38
C PRO A 401 2.82 -19.53 24.39
N GLY A 402 3.60 -20.60 24.63
CA GLY A 402 4.69 -21.02 23.75
C GLY A 402 6.02 -20.28 23.92
N TRP A 403 6.12 -19.37 24.91
CA TRP A 403 7.36 -18.63 25.26
C TRP A 403 8.00 -19.07 26.60
N ASN A 404 7.61 -20.22 27.10
CA ASN A 404 8.14 -20.79 28.35
C ASN A 404 9.60 -21.24 28.21
#